data_ef118b041d18a96a3e192fb1a5397a62
#
_entry.id   ef118b041d18a96a3e192fb1a5397a62
#
_cell.length_a   1.000
_cell.length_b   1.000
_cell.length_c   1.000
_cell.angle_alpha   90.00
_cell.angle_beta   90.00
_cell.angle_gamma   90.00
#
_symmetry.space_group_name_H-M   'P 1'
#
loop_
_entity.id
_entity.type
_entity.pdbx_description
1 polymer ?
#
loop_
_entity_poly.entity_id
_entity_poly.type
_entity_poly.pdbx_seq_one_letter_code
_entity_poly.pdbx_strand_id
1 'polypeptide(L)'
;MAYRLDIKRILSMNFFHDLPQIMLGCALAAIATDLFLIPNGLAAGGVTGLATIIQAVGATRGVSLPVGIQTIVMNALLLLVVMREGGMFYVVQTATGFVLLGFFTDLFAPFVAPLADADLMLPAMWGGIITGIGYGMVLRAGANTGGSDTIGQILSLIHISE
;
A
#
# COMPACT_ATOMS: atom_id res chain seq x y z
N MET A 1 -12.80 23.04 17.07
CA MET A 1 -13.28 23.82 15.88
C MET A 1 -12.54 23.43 14.58
N ALA A 2 -11.44 22.68 14.63
CA ALA A 2 -10.68 22.19 13.47
C ALA A 2 -11.38 21.10 12.64
N TYR A 3 -12.25 20.31 13.23
CA TYR A 3 -12.87 19.13 12.61
C TYR A 3 -13.80 19.44 11.41
N ARG A 4 -14.41 20.63 11.36
CA ARG A 4 -15.34 21.02 10.27
C ARG A 4 -14.66 21.48 8.99
N LEU A 5 -13.40 21.89 9.07
CA LEU A 5 -12.66 22.40 7.89
C LEU A 5 -12.11 21.25 7.01
N ASP A 6 -11.84 20.10 7.62
CA ASP A 6 -11.26 18.95 6.91
C ASP A 6 -12.27 18.26 5.98
N ILE A 7 -13.55 18.18 6.36
CA ILE A 7 -14.58 17.53 5.53
C ILE A 7 -14.78 18.28 4.20
N LYS A 8 -14.72 19.62 4.20
CA LYS A 8 -14.79 20.40 2.96
C LYS A 8 -13.58 20.20 2.06
N ARG A 9 -12.42 19.87 2.61
CA ARG A 9 -11.20 19.58 1.88
C ARG A 9 -11.21 18.15 1.30
N ILE A 10 -11.81 17.19 2.00
CA ILE A 10 -12.05 15.82 1.52
C ILE A 10 -13.02 15.80 0.33
N LEU A 11 -14.06 16.63 0.38
CA LEU A 11 -15.04 16.82 -0.70
C LEU A 11 -14.56 17.84 -1.76
N SER A 12 -13.33 18.38 -1.64
CA SER A 12 -12.81 19.31 -2.62
C SER A 12 -12.48 18.59 -3.93
N MET A 13 -12.66 19.29 -5.03
CA MET A 13 -12.37 18.79 -6.38
C MET A 13 -10.96 18.18 -6.53
N ASN A 14 -10.02 18.52 -5.65
CA ASN A 14 -8.66 17.98 -5.67
C ASN A 14 -8.59 16.49 -5.36
N PHE A 15 -9.36 15.98 -4.37
CA PHE A 15 -9.35 14.55 -4.06
C PHE A 15 -9.85 13.70 -5.24
N PHE A 16 -10.94 14.13 -5.89
CA PHE A 16 -11.47 13.41 -7.06
C PHE A 16 -10.56 13.53 -8.28
N HIS A 17 -9.80 14.62 -8.39
CA HIS A 17 -8.81 14.80 -9.45
C HIS A 17 -7.60 13.88 -9.27
N ASP A 18 -7.18 13.63 -8.03
CA ASP A 18 -6.02 12.80 -7.71
C ASP A 18 -6.36 11.30 -7.68
N LEU A 19 -7.63 10.95 -7.52
CA LEU A 19 -8.09 9.55 -7.42
C LEU A 19 -7.66 8.67 -8.62
N PRO A 20 -7.77 9.09 -9.89
CA PRO A 20 -7.29 8.29 -11.02
C PRO A 20 -5.79 8.00 -10.95
N GLN A 21 -4.98 8.95 -10.48
CA GLN A 21 -3.55 8.77 -10.32
C GLN A 21 -3.24 7.78 -9.19
N ILE A 22 -3.98 7.83 -8.08
CA ILE A 22 -3.87 6.87 -6.98
C ILE A 22 -4.24 5.47 -7.46
N MET A 23 -5.35 5.34 -8.19
CA MET A 23 -5.79 4.05 -8.75
C MET A 23 -4.75 3.44 -9.69
N LEU A 24 -4.22 4.23 -10.63
CA LEU A 24 -3.18 3.79 -11.56
C LEU A 24 -1.90 3.36 -10.82
N GLY A 25 -1.46 4.15 -9.84
CA GLY A 25 -0.28 3.84 -9.04
C GLY A 25 -0.46 2.56 -8.24
N CYS A 26 -1.61 2.38 -7.59
CA CYS A 26 -1.93 1.15 -6.83
C CYS A 26 -2.05 -0.06 -7.76
N ALA A 27 -2.70 0.07 -8.92
CA ALA A 27 -2.83 -1.01 -9.89
C ALA A 27 -1.46 -1.45 -10.43
N LEU A 28 -0.59 -0.50 -10.78
CA LEU A 28 0.76 -0.77 -11.26
C LEU A 28 1.61 -1.48 -10.20
N ALA A 29 1.56 -0.98 -8.95
CA ALA A 29 2.27 -1.60 -7.83
C ALA A 29 1.74 -3.01 -7.51
N ALA A 30 0.43 -3.22 -7.56
CA ALA A 30 -0.21 -4.52 -7.35
C ALA A 30 0.23 -5.55 -8.41
N ILE A 31 0.15 -5.19 -9.69
CA ILE A 31 0.59 -6.05 -10.80
C ILE A 31 2.07 -6.43 -10.63
N ALA A 32 2.93 -5.47 -10.31
CA ALA A 32 4.35 -5.75 -10.09
C ALA A 32 4.59 -6.68 -8.89
N THR A 33 3.83 -6.51 -7.82
CA THR A 33 3.89 -7.36 -6.63
C THR A 33 3.48 -8.79 -6.96
N ASP A 34 2.36 -8.98 -7.67
CA ASP A 34 1.83 -10.29 -8.04
C ASP A 34 2.67 -11.00 -9.11
N LEU A 35 3.25 -10.23 -10.05
CA LEU A 35 4.03 -10.77 -11.15
C LEU A 35 5.45 -11.17 -10.73
N PHE A 36 6.09 -10.31 -9.94
CA PHE A 36 7.53 -10.43 -9.65
C PHE A 36 7.85 -10.77 -8.20
N LEU A 37 7.17 -10.15 -7.22
CA LEU A 37 7.62 -10.23 -5.83
C LEU A 37 7.05 -11.45 -5.10
N ILE A 38 5.74 -11.62 -5.07
CA ILE A 38 5.07 -12.72 -4.36
C ILE A 38 5.55 -14.09 -4.85
N PRO A 39 5.58 -14.38 -6.18
CA PRO A 39 5.95 -15.70 -6.67
C PRO A 39 7.40 -16.09 -6.37
N ASN A 40 8.27 -15.10 -6.22
CA ASN A 40 9.69 -15.30 -5.93
C ASN A 40 10.01 -15.20 -4.43
N GLY A 41 8.99 -15.11 -3.57
CA GLY A 41 9.18 -14.97 -2.12
C GLY A 41 9.86 -13.66 -1.71
N LEU A 42 9.81 -12.64 -2.58
CA LEU A 42 10.41 -11.34 -2.33
C LEU A 42 9.40 -10.45 -1.58
N ALA A 43 9.85 -9.88 -0.46
CA ALA A 43 9.04 -8.96 0.32
C ALA A 43 9.11 -7.55 -0.27
N ALA A 44 7.96 -6.96 -0.60
CA ALA A 44 7.88 -5.58 -1.11
C ALA A 44 8.30 -4.50 -0.07
N GLY A 45 8.59 -4.92 1.14
CA GLY A 45 8.85 -4.03 2.28
C GLY A 45 7.59 -3.62 3.05
N GLY A 46 7.78 -3.00 4.22
CA GLY A 46 6.68 -2.53 5.07
C GLY A 46 5.68 -3.62 5.44
N VAL A 47 4.43 -3.23 5.55
CA VAL A 47 3.29 -4.12 5.91
C VAL A 47 2.99 -5.13 4.81
N THR A 48 3.09 -4.73 3.54
CA THR A 48 2.89 -5.65 2.40
C THR A 48 3.95 -6.77 2.40
N GLY A 49 5.20 -6.44 2.71
CA GLY A 49 6.26 -7.43 2.85
C GLY A 49 6.00 -8.43 3.99
N LEU A 50 5.49 -7.95 5.12
CA LEU A 50 5.10 -8.83 6.23
C LEU A 50 3.92 -9.74 5.83
N ALA A 51 2.92 -9.22 5.12
CA ALA A 51 1.81 -10.01 4.59
C ALA A 51 2.29 -11.11 3.63
N THR A 52 3.27 -10.81 2.75
CA THR A 52 3.88 -11.80 1.85
C THR A 52 4.58 -12.90 2.63
N ILE A 53 5.32 -12.57 3.69
CA ILE A 53 5.96 -13.57 4.56
C ILE A 53 4.92 -14.46 5.25
N ILE A 54 3.86 -13.86 5.80
CA ILE A 54 2.76 -14.60 6.46
C ILE A 54 2.09 -15.54 5.45
N GLN A 55 1.85 -15.09 4.22
CA GLN A 55 1.31 -15.93 3.16
C GLN A 55 2.26 -17.10 2.84
N ALA A 56 3.55 -16.86 2.66
CA ALA A 56 4.53 -17.89 2.35
C ALA A 56 4.59 -18.97 3.47
N VAL A 57 4.61 -18.55 4.73
CA VAL A 57 4.57 -19.46 5.88
C VAL A 57 3.23 -20.19 6.00
N GLY A 58 2.11 -19.49 5.72
CA GLY A 58 0.77 -20.09 5.71
C GLY A 58 0.64 -21.17 4.64
N ALA A 59 1.16 -20.92 3.45
CA ALA A 59 1.14 -21.88 2.33
C ALA A 59 1.84 -23.19 2.67
N THR A 60 2.93 -23.19 3.45
CA THR A 60 3.60 -24.41 3.91
C THR A 60 2.73 -25.25 4.86
N ARG A 61 1.71 -24.66 5.45
CA ARG A 61 0.75 -25.31 6.37
C ARG A 61 -0.61 -25.57 5.71
N GLY A 62 -0.73 -25.33 4.39
CA GLY A 62 -1.98 -25.51 3.64
C GLY A 62 -3.02 -24.40 3.88
N VAL A 63 -2.61 -23.27 4.47
CA VAL A 63 -3.48 -22.10 4.68
C VAL A 63 -3.11 -21.04 3.66
N SER A 64 -4.03 -20.72 2.75
CA SER A 64 -3.85 -19.64 1.76
C SER A 64 -4.63 -18.41 2.23
N LEU A 65 -3.90 -17.36 2.61
CA LEU A 65 -4.47 -16.07 2.97
C LEU A 65 -4.09 -15.05 1.88
N PRO A 66 -5.07 -14.37 1.25
CA PRO A 66 -4.79 -13.35 0.25
C PRO A 66 -3.94 -12.22 0.83
N VAL A 67 -2.89 -11.80 0.10
CA VAL A 67 -1.94 -10.78 0.57
C VAL A 67 -2.59 -9.40 0.70
N GLY A 68 -3.50 -9.09 -0.22
CA GLY A 68 -4.20 -7.81 -0.22
C GLY A 68 -5.08 -7.62 1.01
N ILE A 69 -5.89 -8.63 1.38
CA ILE A 69 -6.70 -8.57 2.60
C ILE A 69 -5.83 -8.44 3.84
N GLN A 70 -4.73 -9.20 3.94
CA GLN A 70 -3.79 -9.09 5.06
C GLN A 70 -3.22 -7.67 5.16
N THR A 71 -2.80 -7.10 4.04
CA THR A 71 -2.25 -5.74 3.96
C THR A 71 -3.30 -4.71 4.39
N ILE A 72 -4.55 -4.83 3.95
CA ILE A 72 -5.64 -3.94 4.36
C ILE A 72 -5.87 -3.99 5.86
N VAL A 73 -6.00 -5.20 6.43
CA VAL A 73 -6.27 -5.38 7.86
C VAL A 73 -5.13 -4.81 8.71
N MET A 74 -3.88 -5.12 8.36
CA MET A 74 -2.72 -4.64 9.10
C MET A 74 -2.57 -3.12 9.02
N ASN A 75 -2.79 -2.52 7.85
CA ASN A 75 -2.75 -1.07 7.68
C ASN A 75 -3.93 -0.37 8.37
N ALA A 76 -5.11 -0.98 8.40
CA ALA A 76 -6.24 -0.46 9.16
C ALA A 76 -5.95 -0.41 10.66
N LEU A 77 -5.30 -1.44 11.21
CA LEU A 77 -4.85 -1.44 12.61
C LEU A 77 -3.82 -0.34 12.89
N LEU A 78 -2.85 -0.16 11.99
CA LEU A 78 -1.87 0.94 12.10
C LEU A 78 -2.56 2.30 12.02
N LEU A 79 -3.52 2.45 11.10
CA LEU A 79 -4.26 3.70 10.93
C LEU A 79 -5.06 4.06 12.19
N LEU A 80 -5.64 3.07 12.89
CA LEU A 80 -6.34 3.31 14.16
C LEU A 80 -5.44 3.92 15.23
N VAL A 81 -4.16 3.51 15.27
CA VAL A 81 -3.17 4.08 16.20
C VAL A 81 -2.86 5.54 15.84
N VAL A 82 -2.80 5.84 14.54
CA VAL A 82 -2.41 7.14 13.98
C VAL A 82 -3.55 8.15 13.94
N MET A 83 -4.80 7.70 13.92
CA MET A 83 -5.98 8.57 13.83
C MET A 83 -6.04 9.67 14.90
N ARG A 84 -5.34 9.48 16.02
CA ARG A 84 -5.31 10.45 17.12
C ARG A 84 -4.43 11.66 16.82
N GLU A 85 -3.41 11.50 15.98
CA GLU A 85 -2.39 12.52 15.68
C GLU A 85 -2.61 13.14 14.29
N GLY A 86 -3.14 12.38 13.33
CA GLY A 86 -3.38 12.81 11.95
C GLY A 86 -4.76 13.45 11.75
N GLY A 87 -4.85 14.48 10.92
CA GLY A 87 -6.13 15.06 10.51
C GLY A 87 -6.97 14.07 9.71
N MET A 88 -8.32 14.22 9.74
CA MET A 88 -9.26 13.34 9.03
C MET A 88 -8.97 13.24 7.52
N PHE A 89 -8.46 14.29 6.90
CA PHE A 89 -8.08 14.27 5.49
C PHE A 89 -6.96 13.26 5.20
N TYR A 90 -5.93 13.26 6.03
CA TYR A 90 -4.82 12.30 5.94
C TYR A 90 -5.30 10.85 6.13
N VAL A 91 -6.19 10.62 7.10
CA VAL A 91 -6.77 9.30 7.38
C VAL A 91 -7.52 8.76 6.15
N VAL A 92 -8.36 9.58 5.53
CA VAL A 92 -9.13 9.18 4.33
C VAL A 92 -8.20 8.91 3.14
N GLN A 93 -7.22 9.76 2.92
CA GLN A 93 -6.26 9.62 1.82
C GLN A 93 -5.40 8.36 1.96
N THR A 94 -4.89 8.11 3.16
CA THR A 94 -4.11 6.90 3.48
C THR A 94 -4.98 5.64 3.39
N ALA A 95 -6.21 5.69 3.94
CA ALA A 95 -7.16 4.58 3.82
C ALA A 95 -7.46 4.24 2.36
N THR A 96 -7.68 5.25 1.51
CA THR A 96 -7.90 5.06 0.08
C THR A 96 -6.72 4.37 -0.58
N GLY A 97 -5.49 4.79 -0.29
CA GLY A 97 -4.28 4.22 -0.87
C GLY A 97 -4.09 2.75 -0.53
N PHE A 98 -4.08 2.38 0.76
CA PHE A 98 -3.84 0.98 1.11
C PHE A 98 -5.03 0.04 0.80
N VAL A 99 -6.27 0.54 0.83
CA VAL A 99 -7.44 -0.25 0.43
C VAL A 99 -7.41 -0.53 -1.06
N LEU A 100 -7.12 0.46 -1.89
CA LEU A 100 -6.99 0.26 -3.33
C LEU A 100 -5.81 -0.66 -3.67
N LEU A 101 -4.66 -0.48 -3.01
CA LEU A 101 -3.51 -1.36 -3.22
C LEU A 101 -3.86 -2.81 -2.90
N GLY A 102 -4.40 -3.08 -1.71
CA GLY A 102 -4.76 -4.44 -1.30
C GLY A 102 -5.87 -5.03 -2.17
N PHE A 103 -6.87 -4.22 -2.54
CA PHE A 103 -7.93 -4.64 -3.46
C PHE A 103 -7.38 -5.05 -4.83
N PHE A 104 -6.49 -4.24 -5.42
CA PHE A 104 -5.91 -4.57 -6.71
C PHE A 104 -4.96 -5.77 -6.63
N THR A 105 -4.20 -5.94 -5.55
CA THR A 105 -3.36 -7.12 -5.33
C THR A 105 -4.20 -8.41 -5.34
N ASP A 106 -5.29 -8.47 -4.58
CA ASP A 106 -6.13 -9.66 -4.56
C ASP A 106 -6.94 -9.83 -5.85
N LEU A 107 -7.31 -8.71 -6.52
CA LEU A 107 -8.04 -8.74 -7.78
C LEU A 107 -7.18 -9.27 -8.93
N PHE A 108 -5.91 -8.86 -9.02
CA PHE A 108 -5.03 -9.26 -10.12
C PHE A 108 -4.35 -10.61 -9.90
N ALA A 109 -4.20 -11.06 -8.66
CA ALA A 109 -3.56 -12.35 -8.33
C ALA A 109 -4.02 -13.53 -9.21
N PRO A 110 -5.33 -13.75 -9.53
CA PRO A 110 -5.74 -14.85 -10.38
C PRO A 110 -5.51 -14.62 -11.88
N PHE A 111 -5.28 -13.37 -12.33
CA PHE A 111 -5.15 -13.01 -13.74
C PHE A 111 -3.69 -12.85 -14.18
N VAL A 112 -2.79 -12.61 -13.24
CA VAL A 112 -1.37 -12.40 -13.52
C VAL A 112 -0.65 -13.74 -13.50
N ALA A 113 -0.01 -14.12 -14.62
CA ALA A 113 0.83 -15.31 -14.66
C ALA A 113 2.12 -15.05 -13.86
N PRO A 114 2.37 -15.80 -12.76
CA PRO A 114 3.54 -15.57 -11.91
C PRO A 114 4.84 -15.75 -12.70
N LEU A 115 5.72 -14.78 -12.66
CA LEU A 115 7.06 -14.85 -13.24
C LEU A 115 8.05 -15.29 -12.15
N ALA A 116 8.03 -16.60 -11.84
CA ALA A 116 9.03 -17.18 -10.96
C ALA A 116 10.29 -17.51 -11.78
N ASP A 117 11.42 -16.97 -11.37
CA ASP A 117 12.71 -17.21 -12.01
C ASP A 117 13.69 -17.85 -11.04
N ALA A 118 14.64 -18.62 -11.58
CA ALA A 118 15.75 -19.16 -10.81
C ALA A 118 16.73 -18.05 -10.37
N ASP A 119 16.82 -16.96 -11.13
CA ASP A 119 17.60 -15.77 -10.80
C ASP A 119 16.71 -14.70 -10.16
N LEU A 120 16.79 -14.59 -8.84
CA LEU A 120 16.03 -13.60 -8.07
C LEU A 120 16.39 -12.13 -8.37
N MET A 121 17.52 -11.89 -9.05
CA MET A 121 17.95 -10.52 -9.36
C MET A 121 17.00 -9.84 -10.35
N LEU A 122 16.54 -10.58 -11.36
CA LEU A 122 15.64 -10.05 -12.39
C LEU A 122 14.27 -9.66 -11.83
N PRO A 123 13.55 -10.55 -11.10
CA PRO A 123 12.30 -10.18 -10.44
C PRO A 123 12.45 -9.08 -9.40
N ALA A 124 13.55 -9.06 -8.65
CA ALA A 124 13.79 -8.00 -7.67
C ALA A 124 13.97 -6.63 -8.32
N MET A 125 14.74 -6.55 -9.41
CA MET A 125 14.95 -5.31 -10.15
C MET A 125 13.65 -4.80 -10.77
N TRP A 126 12.98 -5.61 -11.59
CA TRP A 126 11.76 -5.18 -12.28
C TRP A 126 10.61 -4.95 -11.31
N GLY A 127 10.44 -5.85 -10.34
CA GLY A 127 9.45 -5.68 -9.27
C GLY A 127 9.69 -4.38 -8.50
N GLY A 128 10.93 -4.10 -8.10
CA GLY A 128 11.30 -2.88 -7.39
C GLY A 128 11.07 -1.61 -8.21
N ILE A 129 11.48 -1.59 -9.48
CA ILE A 129 11.32 -0.43 -10.37
C ILE A 129 9.83 -0.11 -10.57
N ILE A 130 9.04 -1.11 -10.96
CA ILE A 130 7.63 -0.90 -11.30
C ILE A 130 6.81 -0.57 -10.04
N THR A 131 7.06 -1.27 -8.94
CA THR A 131 6.43 -0.96 -7.65
C THR A 131 6.80 0.44 -7.17
N GLY A 132 8.08 0.83 -7.31
CA GLY A 132 8.57 2.16 -6.96
C GLY A 132 7.90 3.27 -7.77
N ILE A 133 7.69 3.07 -9.08
CA ILE A 133 6.93 4.01 -9.92
C ILE A 133 5.48 4.11 -9.43
N GLY A 134 4.83 2.97 -9.17
CA GLY A 134 3.47 2.92 -8.66
C GLY A 134 3.31 3.66 -7.34
N TYR A 135 4.18 3.39 -6.36
CA TYR A 135 4.17 4.09 -5.07
C TYR A 135 4.49 5.58 -5.20
N GLY A 136 5.45 5.93 -6.08
CA GLY A 136 5.75 7.32 -6.39
C GLY A 136 4.54 8.10 -6.93
N MET A 137 3.72 7.47 -7.77
CA MET A 137 2.47 8.07 -8.25
C MET A 137 1.46 8.30 -7.12
N VAL A 138 1.30 7.32 -6.22
CA VAL A 138 0.39 7.42 -5.07
C VAL A 138 0.84 8.53 -4.11
N LEU A 139 2.14 8.57 -3.77
CA LEU A 139 2.71 9.59 -2.89
C LEU A 139 2.60 11.00 -3.50
N ARG A 140 2.84 11.13 -4.81
CA ARG A 140 2.69 12.42 -5.51
C ARG A 140 1.26 12.93 -5.49
N ALA A 141 0.27 12.06 -5.47
CA ALA A 141 -1.14 12.39 -5.32
C ALA A 141 -1.52 12.71 -3.86
N GLY A 142 -0.55 12.74 -2.95
CA GLY A 142 -0.76 13.01 -1.53
C GLY A 142 -1.36 11.85 -0.73
N ALA A 143 -1.57 10.69 -1.37
CA ALA A 143 -2.00 9.47 -0.69
C ALA A 143 -0.79 8.68 -0.19
N ASN A 144 -1.06 7.69 0.66
CA ASN A 144 -0.06 6.80 1.20
C ASN A 144 -0.56 5.34 1.08
N THR A 145 0.34 4.42 0.79
CA THR A 145 0.03 2.99 0.70
C THR A 145 0.01 2.28 2.06
N GLY A 146 0.17 3.04 3.14
CA GLY A 146 0.24 2.49 4.50
C GLY A 146 1.64 1.98 4.87
N GLY A 147 1.71 1.20 5.94
CA GLY A 147 2.95 0.56 6.36
C GLY A 147 3.95 1.49 7.03
N SER A 148 5.24 1.23 6.78
CA SER A 148 6.37 2.00 7.34
C SER A 148 6.33 3.48 6.97
N ASP A 149 5.76 3.82 5.81
CA ASP A 149 5.65 5.20 5.34
C ASP A 149 4.73 6.03 6.23
N THR A 150 3.64 5.42 6.71
CA THR A 150 2.74 6.04 7.70
C THR A 150 3.47 6.32 9.00
N ILE A 151 4.28 5.39 9.48
CA ILE A 151 5.08 5.56 10.70
C ILE A 151 6.13 6.67 10.49
N GLY A 152 6.82 6.68 9.35
CA GLY A 152 7.80 7.70 9.00
C GLY A 152 7.20 9.11 8.94
N GLN A 153 6.01 9.25 8.37
CA GLN A 153 5.29 10.54 8.34
C GLN A 153 4.88 11.01 9.72
N ILE A 154 4.46 10.12 10.61
CA ILE A 154 4.10 10.48 11.99
C ILE A 154 5.32 10.96 12.75
N LEU A 155 6.43 10.21 12.68
CA LEU A 155 7.69 10.61 13.30
C LEU A 155 8.16 11.99 12.81
N SER A 156 7.99 12.26 11.51
CA SER A 156 8.26 13.58 10.93
C SER A 156 7.35 14.67 11.50
N LEU A 157 6.07 14.40 11.69
CA LEU A 157 5.12 15.36 12.27
C LEU A 157 5.43 15.66 13.73
N ILE A 158 5.81 14.66 14.51
CA ILE A 158 6.17 14.82 15.93
C ILE A 158 7.48 15.62 16.06
N HIS A 159 8.47 15.37 15.19
CA HIS A 159 9.78 16.06 15.23
C HIS A 159 9.72 17.52 14.77
N ILE A 160 8.75 17.89 13.94
CA ILE A 160 8.55 19.28 13.46
C ILE A 160 7.77 20.11 14.50
N SER A 161 7.11 19.47 15.47
CA SER A 161 6.31 20.15 16.51
C SER A 161 7.13 20.50 17.76
N GLU A 162 8.41 20.12 17.86
CA GLU A 162 9.36 20.59 18.87
C GLU A 162 10.26 21.73 18.32
#